data_51c2a0087da2ae9798210c6f3329b206
#
_entry.id   51c2a0087da2ae9798210c6f3329b206
#
_cell.length_a   1.000
_cell.length_b   1.000
_cell.length_c   1.000
_cell.angle_alpha   90.00
_cell.angle_beta   90.00
_cell.angle_gamma   90.00
#
_symmetry.space_group_name_H-M   'P 1'
#
loop_
_entity.id
_entity.type
_entity.pdbx_description
1 polymer ?
#
loop_
_entity_poly.entity_id
_entity_poly.type
_entity_poly.pdbx_seq_one_letter_code
_entity_poly.pdbx_strand_id
1 'polypeptide(L)'
;MRPITGVVQHYDWGTTDAIPEFLGARPDGQPWAEYWLGTHHRGPTTFEDGVALETVTGELPYLLKLLSAGSPLSLQTHPNTEQAARGFAAGSFDDPHPKPELLVATTQFTALCGIRPIDDSVALLREVGLDDVAHQLISGGPHAVVADLYFGQLDAQSIVNACARSARPESALVSRLDAMYPGEPSVAVTLLLNLVTLEPGEALRLEAGNLHAYVSGTGIELMASSDNVVRGGLTTKPVDVELLLSTLDATPLARPVLPASESFELGGAGVRLCRLHPGSNAVADIHSIALRDDGIAFYTAPGEPIDSTVGCWVVVGATGANN
;
A
#
# COMPACT_ATOMS: atom_id res chain seq x y z
N MET A 1 26.02 11.05 -8.48
CA MET A 1 24.80 11.30 -7.67
C MET A 1 24.44 12.77 -7.63
N ARG A 2 23.15 13.13 -7.67
CA ARG A 2 22.63 14.51 -7.62
C ARG A 2 21.49 14.57 -6.60
N PRO A 3 21.48 15.56 -5.66
CA PRO A 3 20.34 15.77 -4.77
C PRO A 3 19.06 16.06 -5.57
N ILE A 4 17.94 15.57 -5.06
CA ILE A 4 16.61 15.76 -5.65
C ILE A 4 15.60 16.11 -4.53
N THR A 5 14.53 16.79 -4.93
CA THR A 5 13.43 17.16 -4.02
C THR A 5 12.15 16.58 -4.59
N GLY A 6 11.46 15.78 -3.77
CA GLY A 6 10.16 15.22 -4.07
C GLY A 6 9.01 16.17 -3.76
N VAL A 7 7.78 15.67 -3.88
CA VAL A 7 6.57 16.44 -3.63
C VAL A 7 5.79 15.81 -2.47
N VAL A 8 5.40 16.64 -1.50
CA VAL A 8 4.55 16.22 -0.38
C VAL A 8 3.08 16.20 -0.80
N GLN A 9 2.38 15.14 -0.43
CA GLN A 9 0.93 15.02 -0.57
C GLN A 9 0.26 15.19 0.80
N HIS A 10 -0.68 16.13 0.88
CA HIS A 10 -1.38 16.51 2.12
C HIS A 10 -2.77 15.86 2.19
N TYR A 11 -2.81 14.51 2.21
CA TYR A 11 -4.07 13.81 2.43
C TYR A 11 -4.44 13.81 3.91
N ASP A 12 -5.73 13.90 4.24
CA ASP A 12 -6.25 14.02 5.60
C ASP A 12 -5.86 12.87 6.54
N TRP A 13 -5.51 11.72 5.98
CA TRP A 13 -5.07 10.55 6.75
C TRP A 13 -3.60 10.58 7.17
N GLY A 14 -2.81 11.54 6.70
CA GLY A 14 -1.40 11.68 7.03
C GLY A 14 -1.14 12.07 8.49
N THR A 15 0.09 11.82 8.97
CA THR A 15 0.56 12.39 10.24
C THR A 15 1.02 13.83 10.04
N THR A 16 1.10 14.60 11.12
CA THR A 16 1.54 16.01 11.06
C THR A 16 3.03 16.21 11.32
N ASP A 17 3.74 15.15 11.73
CA ASP A 17 5.09 15.21 12.29
C ASP A 17 6.09 14.23 11.63
N ALA A 18 5.70 12.99 11.37
CA ALA A 18 6.63 11.92 10.98
C ALA A 18 7.43 12.24 9.70
N ILE A 19 6.77 12.67 8.62
CA ILE A 19 7.48 13.01 7.37
C ILE A 19 8.27 14.32 7.53
N PRO A 20 7.72 15.42 8.10
CA PRO A 20 8.52 16.61 8.37
C PRO A 20 9.78 16.31 9.19
N GLU A 21 9.68 15.55 10.29
CA GLU A 21 10.81 15.18 11.13
C GLU A 21 11.85 14.36 10.36
N PHE A 22 11.40 13.37 9.59
CA PHE A 22 12.29 12.56 8.76
C PHE A 22 13.09 13.40 7.75
N LEU A 23 12.44 14.39 7.13
CA LEU A 23 13.04 15.29 6.14
C LEU A 23 13.83 16.46 6.79
N GLY A 24 13.92 16.52 8.11
CA GLY A 24 14.53 17.64 8.82
C GLY A 24 13.80 18.97 8.66
N ALA A 25 12.53 18.91 8.27
CA ALA A 25 11.65 20.05 8.12
C ALA A 25 10.88 20.36 9.42
N ARG A 26 10.45 21.62 9.58
CA ARG A 26 9.59 21.97 10.71
C ARG A 26 8.14 21.57 10.38
N PRO A 27 7.43 20.83 11.25
CA PRO A 27 6.00 20.59 11.10
C PRO A 27 5.23 21.93 10.99
N ASP A 28 4.31 21.99 10.02
CA ASP A 28 3.47 23.15 9.75
C ASP A 28 2.03 23.01 10.26
N GLY A 29 1.74 21.86 10.92
CA GLY A 29 0.45 21.50 11.47
C GLY A 29 -0.52 20.90 10.44
N GLN A 30 -0.13 20.78 9.17
CA GLN A 30 -0.90 20.06 8.17
C GLN A 30 -0.54 18.57 8.16
N PRO A 31 -1.45 17.69 7.72
CA PRO A 31 -1.09 16.31 7.45
C PRO A 31 -0.06 16.21 6.32
N TRP A 32 1.02 15.46 6.55
CA TRP A 32 1.98 15.06 5.52
C TRP A 32 1.84 13.56 5.35
N ALA A 33 1.08 13.17 4.35
CA ALA A 33 0.68 11.79 4.14
C ALA A 33 1.73 10.98 3.38
N GLU A 34 2.26 11.57 2.30
CA GLU A 34 3.26 10.94 1.43
C GLU A 34 4.28 11.97 0.95
N TYR A 35 5.53 11.56 0.78
CA TYR A 35 6.58 12.27 0.09
C TYR A 35 6.98 11.49 -1.15
N TRP A 36 6.68 12.00 -2.33
CA TRP A 36 6.83 11.32 -3.61
C TRP A 36 8.17 11.61 -4.27
N LEU A 37 8.84 10.55 -4.71
CA LEU A 37 10.12 10.58 -5.41
C LEU A 37 10.01 9.77 -6.71
N GLY A 38 9.94 10.46 -7.83
CA GLY A 38 9.76 9.87 -9.16
C GLY A 38 9.34 10.88 -10.22
N THR A 39 8.86 10.38 -11.34
CA THR A 39 8.45 11.21 -12.49
C THR A 39 6.93 11.28 -12.66
N HIS A 40 6.18 10.93 -11.61
CA HIS A 40 4.73 10.94 -11.67
C HIS A 40 4.18 12.35 -11.92
N HIS A 41 3.29 12.51 -12.91
CA HIS A 41 2.80 13.80 -13.40
C HIS A 41 2.12 14.68 -12.35
N ARG A 42 1.52 14.09 -11.29
CA ARG A 42 0.89 14.80 -10.17
C ARG A 42 1.87 15.25 -9.08
N GLY A 43 3.14 14.85 -9.17
CA GLY A 43 4.14 15.20 -8.18
C GLY A 43 5.55 14.91 -8.69
N PRO A 44 6.00 15.59 -9.77
CA PRO A 44 7.30 15.33 -10.37
C PRO A 44 8.43 15.82 -9.46
N THR A 45 9.38 14.94 -9.21
CA THR A 45 10.63 15.27 -8.52
C THR A 45 11.48 16.24 -9.34
N THR A 46 12.18 17.15 -8.65
CA THR A 46 13.09 18.12 -9.29
C THR A 46 14.50 18.01 -8.71
N PHE A 47 15.48 18.43 -9.50
CA PHE A 47 16.81 18.74 -9.01
C PHE A 47 16.82 20.10 -8.27
N GLU A 48 17.91 20.41 -7.56
CA GLU A 48 18.07 21.67 -6.83
C GLU A 48 17.96 22.93 -7.71
N ASP A 49 18.32 22.82 -8.98
CA ASP A 49 18.18 23.88 -9.98
C ASP A 49 16.76 24.05 -10.55
N GLY A 50 15.79 23.26 -10.04
CA GLY A 50 14.39 23.27 -10.47
C GLY A 50 14.10 22.46 -11.74
N VAL A 51 15.10 21.82 -12.33
CA VAL A 51 14.92 20.95 -13.50
C VAL A 51 14.19 19.67 -13.09
N ALA A 52 13.13 19.30 -13.82
CA ALA A 52 12.40 18.08 -13.54
C ALA A 52 13.27 16.83 -13.78
N LEU A 53 13.19 15.84 -12.88
CA LEU A 53 13.92 14.58 -12.99
C LEU A 53 13.64 13.87 -14.33
N GLU A 54 12.40 13.91 -14.78
CA GLU A 54 11.94 13.31 -16.03
C GLU A 54 12.70 13.78 -17.28
N THR A 55 13.23 15.02 -17.28
CA THR A 55 14.05 15.53 -18.39
C THR A 55 15.36 14.77 -18.57
N VAL A 56 15.82 14.08 -17.51
CA VAL A 56 17.07 13.30 -17.51
C VAL A 56 16.79 11.80 -17.64
N THR A 57 15.70 11.32 -17.03
CA THR A 57 15.42 9.89 -16.96
C THR A 57 14.38 9.40 -17.98
N GLY A 58 13.57 10.32 -18.55
CA GLY A 58 12.26 9.96 -19.08
C GLY A 58 11.33 9.51 -17.96
N GLU A 59 10.19 8.95 -18.31
CA GLU A 59 9.27 8.36 -17.34
C GLU A 59 9.91 7.16 -16.64
N LEU A 60 9.94 7.19 -15.32
CA LEU A 60 10.39 6.06 -14.51
C LEU A 60 9.24 5.04 -14.36
N PRO A 61 9.52 3.73 -14.44
CA PRO A 61 8.50 2.70 -14.29
C PRO A 61 8.03 2.53 -12.85
N TYR A 62 8.53 3.34 -11.93
CA TYR A 62 8.25 3.25 -10.50
C TYR A 62 8.09 4.61 -9.84
N LEU A 63 7.43 4.60 -8.70
CA LEU A 63 7.34 5.72 -7.76
C LEU A 63 7.80 5.23 -6.37
N LEU A 64 8.78 5.93 -5.81
CA LEU A 64 9.23 5.71 -4.42
C LEU A 64 8.57 6.75 -3.52
N LYS A 65 8.09 6.32 -2.35
CA LYS A 65 7.45 7.21 -1.38
C LYS A 65 7.95 6.96 0.04
N LEU A 66 8.02 8.01 0.82
CA LEU A 66 7.88 7.90 2.26
C LEU A 66 6.40 8.14 2.59
N LEU A 67 5.75 7.17 3.22
CA LEU A 67 4.33 7.22 3.56
C LEU A 67 4.16 7.21 5.08
N SER A 68 3.25 8.03 5.62
CA SER A 68 2.95 8.05 7.05
C SER A 68 1.44 8.16 7.30
N ALA A 69 0.86 7.05 7.77
CA ALA A 69 -0.55 6.94 8.07
C ALA A 69 -0.84 7.26 9.54
N GLY A 70 -1.56 8.34 9.79
CA GLY A 70 -2.10 8.72 11.10
C GLY A 70 -3.53 8.19 11.32
N SER A 71 -4.25 7.91 10.22
CA SER A 71 -5.56 7.27 10.22
C SER A 71 -5.70 6.31 9.04
N PRO A 72 -6.67 5.39 9.07
CA PRO A 72 -6.85 4.41 8.01
C PRO A 72 -7.07 5.03 6.63
N LEU A 73 -6.35 4.53 5.64
CA LEU A 73 -6.57 4.82 4.22
C LEU A 73 -7.80 4.06 3.72
N SER A 74 -8.29 4.44 2.54
CA SER A 74 -9.39 3.70 1.89
C SER A 74 -9.03 2.23 1.68
N LEU A 75 -10.03 1.37 1.83
CA LEU A 75 -9.95 -0.01 1.40
C LEU A 75 -9.88 -0.05 -0.12
N GLN A 76 -8.89 -0.72 -0.71
CA GLN A 76 -8.65 -0.71 -2.15
C GLN A 76 -8.01 -1.99 -2.66
N THR A 77 -8.11 -2.19 -3.96
CA THR A 77 -7.38 -3.23 -4.71
C THR A 77 -6.91 -2.68 -6.05
N HIS A 78 -6.02 -3.39 -6.72
CA HIS A 78 -5.44 -2.99 -8.01
C HIS A 78 -5.66 -4.05 -9.07
N PRO A 79 -5.90 -3.66 -10.34
CA PRO A 79 -6.08 -4.61 -11.43
C PRO A 79 -4.78 -5.35 -11.78
N ASN A 80 -4.90 -6.58 -12.28
CA ASN A 80 -3.81 -7.24 -12.97
C ASN A 80 -3.60 -6.67 -14.38
N THR A 81 -2.56 -7.12 -15.09
CA THR A 81 -2.21 -6.61 -16.44
C THR A 81 -3.37 -6.70 -17.43
N GLU A 82 -4.11 -7.81 -17.44
CA GLU A 82 -5.24 -7.99 -18.37
C GLU A 82 -6.43 -7.11 -17.98
N GLN A 83 -6.76 -7.03 -16.69
CA GLN A 83 -7.82 -6.17 -16.17
C GLN A 83 -7.52 -4.69 -16.42
N ALA A 84 -6.25 -4.25 -16.18
CA ALA A 84 -5.82 -2.88 -16.43
C ALA A 84 -5.98 -2.49 -17.90
N ALA A 85 -5.47 -3.33 -18.82
CA ALA A 85 -5.57 -3.09 -20.25
C ALA A 85 -7.04 -3.04 -20.75
N ARG A 86 -7.90 -3.96 -20.29
CA ARG A 86 -9.33 -3.97 -20.62
C ARG A 86 -10.06 -2.76 -20.03
N GLY A 87 -9.79 -2.43 -18.78
CA GLY A 87 -10.44 -1.31 -18.10
C GLY A 87 -10.04 0.03 -18.70
N PHE A 88 -8.78 0.20 -19.09
CA PHE A 88 -8.31 1.38 -19.82
C PHE A 88 -9.02 1.52 -21.18
N ALA A 89 -9.11 0.44 -21.95
CA ALA A 89 -9.84 0.44 -23.23
C ALA A 89 -11.36 0.75 -23.05
N ALA A 90 -11.94 0.41 -21.91
CA ALA A 90 -13.34 0.70 -21.55
C ALA A 90 -13.53 2.08 -20.88
N GLY A 91 -12.46 2.81 -20.55
CA GLY A 91 -12.50 4.10 -19.85
C GLY A 91 -12.74 4.00 -18.33
N SER A 92 -12.54 2.81 -17.74
CA SER A 92 -12.69 2.57 -16.30
C SER A 92 -11.40 2.78 -15.52
N PHE A 93 -10.25 2.79 -16.18
CA PHE A 93 -8.94 3.00 -15.60
C PHE A 93 -8.18 4.13 -16.30
N ASP A 94 -7.25 4.76 -15.57
CA ASP A 94 -6.49 5.91 -16.04
C ASP A 94 -5.35 5.52 -16.99
N ASP A 95 -4.81 4.31 -16.83
CA ASP A 95 -3.72 3.76 -17.63
C ASP A 95 -3.87 2.23 -17.86
N PRO A 96 -3.14 1.62 -18.83
CA PRO A 96 -3.26 0.19 -19.13
C PRO A 96 -2.36 -0.71 -18.27
N HIS A 97 -1.77 -0.20 -17.18
CA HIS A 97 -0.74 -0.89 -16.41
C HIS A 97 -1.26 -1.45 -15.10
N PRO A 98 -0.77 -2.62 -14.63
CA PRO A 98 -0.99 -3.09 -13.27
C PRO A 98 -0.27 -2.18 -12.28
N LYS A 99 -0.70 -2.24 -11.02
CA LYS A 99 -0.12 -1.44 -9.94
C LYS A 99 0.35 -2.32 -8.78
N PRO A 100 1.41 -3.12 -8.95
CA PRO A 100 2.03 -3.78 -7.82
C PRO A 100 2.61 -2.75 -6.86
N GLU A 101 2.51 -3.03 -5.56
CA GLU A 101 3.01 -2.19 -4.49
C GLU A 101 3.80 -3.01 -3.48
N LEU A 102 4.80 -2.39 -2.88
CA LEU A 102 5.62 -2.93 -1.81
C LEU A 102 5.80 -1.85 -0.75
N LEU A 103 5.46 -2.14 0.50
CA LEU A 103 5.72 -1.25 1.62
C LEU A 103 6.68 -1.92 2.60
N VAL A 104 7.76 -1.26 2.95
CA VAL A 104 8.68 -1.65 4.02
C VAL A 104 8.45 -0.75 5.22
N ALA A 105 8.13 -1.35 6.38
CA ALA A 105 7.88 -0.61 7.60
C ALA A 105 9.18 0.05 8.13
N THR A 106 9.11 1.32 8.49
CA THR A 106 10.20 2.04 9.18
C THR A 106 9.88 2.28 10.66
N THR A 107 8.60 2.24 11.01
CA THR A 107 8.09 2.17 12.37
C THR A 107 7.20 0.93 12.51
N GLN A 108 6.67 0.64 13.69
CA GLN A 108 5.59 -0.34 13.78
C GLN A 108 4.44 0.11 12.85
N PHE A 109 4.02 -0.79 11.95
CA PHE A 109 3.06 -0.47 10.89
C PHE A 109 1.89 -1.46 10.89
N THR A 110 0.67 -0.96 10.96
CA THR A 110 -0.54 -1.79 10.96
C THR A 110 -1.26 -1.67 9.63
N ALA A 111 -1.67 -2.80 9.07
CA ALA A 111 -2.40 -2.86 7.80
C ALA A 111 -3.42 -4.00 7.76
N LEU A 112 -4.38 -3.86 6.87
CA LEU A 112 -5.22 -4.94 6.37
C LEU A 112 -4.65 -5.39 5.02
N CYS A 113 -4.46 -6.72 4.81
CA CYS A 113 -3.85 -7.20 3.57
C CYS A 113 -4.34 -8.59 3.17
N GLY A 114 -5.07 -8.67 2.07
CA GLY A 114 -5.57 -9.89 1.47
C GLY A 114 -6.55 -10.68 2.34
N ILE A 115 -7.22 -11.63 1.74
CA ILE A 115 -8.19 -12.47 2.45
C ILE A 115 -7.46 -13.37 3.47
N ARG A 116 -7.96 -13.37 4.70
CA ARG A 116 -7.47 -14.26 5.77
C ARG A 116 -7.77 -15.73 5.42
N PRO A 117 -6.93 -16.70 5.84
CA PRO A 117 -7.23 -18.12 5.74
C PRO A 117 -8.63 -18.45 6.25
N ILE A 118 -9.37 -19.28 5.51
CA ILE A 118 -10.79 -19.53 5.78
C ILE A 118 -11.00 -20.07 7.20
N ASP A 119 -10.17 -21.02 7.64
CA ASP A 119 -10.29 -21.60 8.99
C ASP A 119 -10.09 -20.56 10.09
N ASP A 120 -9.15 -19.65 9.91
CA ASP A 120 -8.88 -18.54 10.85
C ASP A 120 -10.04 -17.52 10.85
N SER A 121 -10.61 -17.24 9.68
CA SER A 121 -11.79 -16.37 9.56
C SER A 121 -13.01 -17.00 10.21
N VAL A 122 -13.25 -18.29 9.99
CA VAL A 122 -14.35 -19.05 10.60
C VAL A 122 -14.20 -19.08 12.12
N ALA A 123 -12.98 -19.32 12.63
CA ALA A 123 -12.72 -19.30 14.06
C ALA A 123 -13.04 -17.91 14.68
N LEU A 124 -12.56 -16.83 14.04
CA LEU A 124 -12.85 -15.46 14.48
C LEU A 124 -14.35 -15.16 14.46
N LEU A 125 -15.03 -15.47 13.35
CA LEU A 125 -16.48 -15.20 13.20
C LEU A 125 -17.30 -15.92 14.28
N ARG A 126 -16.99 -17.18 14.59
CA ARG A 126 -17.64 -17.93 15.66
C ARG A 126 -17.35 -17.37 17.04
N GLU A 127 -16.11 -16.96 17.31
CA GLU A 127 -15.73 -16.35 18.59
C GLU A 127 -16.50 -15.06 18.87
N VAL A 128 -16.82 -14.28 17.83
CA VAL A 128 -17.61 -13.06 17.98
C VAL A 128 -19.13 -13.31 17.84
N GLY A 129 -19.57 -14.57 17.72
CA GLY A 129 -20.98 -14.96 17.68
C GLY A 129 -21.66 -14.80 16.31
N LEU A 130 -20.90 -14.89 15.23
CA LEU A 130 -21.35 -14.76 13.84
C LEU A 130 -21.36 -16.12 13.12
N ASP A 131 -22.01 -17.14 13.74
CA ASP A 131 -22.05 -18.50 13.21
C ASP A 131 -22.67 -18.62 11.81
N ASP A 132 -23.70 -17.85 11.51
CA ASP A 132 -24.36 -17.84 10.21
C ASP A 132 -23.41 -17.33 9.12
N VAL A 133 -22.66 -16.25 9.38
CA VAL A 133 -21.66 -15.70 8.47
C VAL A 133 -20.51 -16.71 8.28
N ALA A 134 -20.10 -17.40 9.36
CA ALA A 134 -19.09 -18.46 9.28
C ALA A 134 -19.56 -19.62 8.38
N HIS A 135 -20.82 -20.05 8.50
CA HIS A 135 -21.40 -21.06 7.60
C HIS A 135 -21.44 -20.62 6.14
N GLN A 136 -21.80 -19.35 5.90
CA GLN A 136 -21.82 -18.80 4.54
C GLN A 136 -20.40 -18.70 3.95
N LEU A 137 -19.41 -18.33 4.75
CA LEU A 137 -18.02 -18.34 4.33
C LEU A 137 -17.52 -19.75 3.95
N ILE A 138 -17.90 -20.79 4.72
CA ILE A 138 -17.54 -22.18 4.42
C ILE A 138 -18.20 -22.65 3.11
N SER A 139 -19.46 -22.30 2.89
CA SER A 139 -20.24 -22.83 1.76
C SER A 139 -20.04 -22.05 0.46
N GLY A 140 -19.92 -20.71 0.53
CA GLY A 140 -19.85 -19.81 -0.61
C GLY A 140 -18.48 -19.21 -0.89
N GLY A 141 -17.58 -19.29 0.08
CA GLY A 141 -16.24 -18.69 0.02
C GLY A 141 -16.23 -17.18 0.25
N PRO A 142 -15.03 -16.57 0.34
CA PRO A 142 -14.88 -15.16 0.69
C PRO A 142 -15.49 -14.22 -0.33
N HIS A 143 -15.40 -14.52 -1.62
CA HIS A 143 -15.97 -13.68 -2.68
C HIS A 143 -17.48 -13.52 -2.53
N ALA A 144 -18.20 -14.61 -2.23
CA ALA A 144 -19.66 -14.56 -2.04
C ALA A 144 -20.03 -13.72 -0.82
N VAL A 145 -19.31 -13.89 0.31
CA VAL A 145 -19.56 -13.12 1.54
C VAL A 145 -19.31 -11.62 1.31
N VAL A 146 -18.22 -11.27 0.60
CA VAL A 146 -17.96 -9.86 0.23
C VAL A 146 -19.08 -9.32 -0.65
N ALA A 147 -19.50 -10.06 -1.68
CA ALA A 147 -20.59 -9.65 -2.57
C ALA A 147 -21.90 -9.44 -1.79
N ASP A 148 -22.26 -10.38 -0.93
CA ASP A 148 -23.50 -10.33 -0.13
C ASP A 148 -23.52 -9.13 0.84
N LEU A 149 -22.36 -8.73 1.37
CA LEU A 149 -22.22 -7.52 2.17
C LEU A 149 -22.49 -6.26 1.34
N TYR A 150 -21.88 -6.13 0.17
CA TYR A 150 -22.07 -4.94 -0.67
C TYR A 150 -23.46 -4.85 -1.29
N PHE A 151 -24.08 -6.00 -1.60
CA PHE A 151 -25.46 -6.03 -2.12
C PHE A 151 -26.54 -6.05 -1.03
N GLY A 152 -26.15 -5.97 0.26
CA GLY A 152 -27.08 -5.93 1.39
C GLY A 152 -27.84 -7.25 1.64
N GLN A 153 -27.31 -8.37 1.15
CA GLN A 153 -27.83 -9.71 1.45
C GLN A 153 -27.41 -10.17 2.86
N LEU A 154 -26.25 -9.68 3.32
CA LEU A 154 -25.79 -9.75 4.71
C LEU A 154 -25.92 -8.38 5.38
N ASP A 155 -26.44 -8.38 6.61
CA ASP A 155 -26.53 -7.16 7.42
C ASP A 155 -25.19 -6.81 8.04
N ALA A 156 -24.45 -5.89 7.40
CA ALA A 156 -23.16 -5.40 7.87
C ALA A 156 -23.24 -4.80 9.29
N GLN A 157 -24.34 -4.11 9.64
CA GLN A 157 -24.52 -3.50 10.95
C GLN A 157 -24.64 -4.56 12.06
N SER A 158 -25.30 -5.67 11.80
CA SER A 158 -25.35 -6.80 12.74
C SER A 158 -23.96 -7.37 13.02
N ILE A 159 -23.09 -7.44 12.01
CA ILE A 159 -21.69 -7.86 12.15
C ILE A 159 -20.90 -6.88 13.01
N VAL A 160 -21.02 -5.57 12.73
CA VAL A 160 -20.39 -4.50 13.53
C VAL A 160 -20.84 -4.57 14.99
N ASN A 161 -22.14 -4.74 15.23
CA ASN A 161 -22.72 -4.85 16.57
C ASN A 161 -22.22 -6.11 17.33
N ALA A 162 -21.94 -7.19 16.63
CA ALA A 162 -21.32 -8.38 17.22
C ALA A 162 -19.87 -8.08 17.64
N CYS A 163 -19.10 -7.41 16.79
CA CYS A 163 -17.74 -6.99 17.08
C CYS A 163 -17.63 -6.08 18.32
N ALA A 164 -18.58 -5.16 18.50
CA ALA A 164 -18.59 -4.25 19.65
C ALA A 164 -18.61 -4.94 21.04
N ARG A 165 -18.90 -6.24 21.08
CA ARG A 165 -18.91 -7.07 22.31
C ARG A 165 -17.66 -7.93 22.50
N SER A 166 -16.68 -7.82 21.60
CA SER A 166 -15.46 -8.63 21.58
C SER A 166 -14.23 -7.78 21.87
N ALA A 167 -13.25 -8.34 22.58
CA ALA A 167 -11.96 -7.71 22.86
C ALA A 167 -10.88 -8.06 21.82
N ARG A 168 -11.24 -8.72 20.73
CA ARG A 168 -10.30 -9.07 19.65
C ARG A 168 -9.78 -7.80 18.94
N PRO A 169 -8.49 -7.78 18.54
CA PRO A 169 -7.93 -6.65 17.79
C PRO A 169 -8.72 -6.31 16.52
N GLU A 170 -9.18 -7.32 15.80
CA GLU A 170 -10.00 -7.17 14.59
C GLU A 170 -11.35 -6.50 14.92
N SER A 171 -11.98 -6.89 16.04
CA SER A 171 -13.24 -6.31 16.49
C SER A 171 -13.07 -4.86 16.96
N ALA A 172 -11.95 -4.55 17.61
CA ALA A 172 -11.61 -3.18 18.00
C ALA A 172 -11.40 -2.29 16.76
N LEU A 173 -10.73 -2.82 15.72
CA LEU A 173 -10.58 -2.11 14.46
C LEU A 173 -11.93 -1.86 13.78
N VAL A 174 -12.80 -2.89 13.67
CA VAL A 174 -14.15 -2.74 13.11
C VAL A 174 -14.92 -1.65 13.83
N SER A 175 -14.91 -1.61 15.18
CA SER A 175 -15.60 -0.58 15.96
C SER A 175 -15.03 0.82 15.71
N ARG A 176 -13.70 0.94 15.56
CA ARG A 176 -13.06 2.22 15.19
C ARG A 176 -13.45 2.66 13.78
N LEU A 177 -13.48 1.75 12.83
CA LEU A 177 -13.84 2.04 11.43
C LEU A 177 -15.31 2.41 11.30
N ASP A 178 -16.23 1.74 12.03
CA ASP A 178 -17.66 2.09 12.03
C ASP A 178 -17.90 3.51 12.59
N ALA A 179 -17.14 3.93 13.58
CA ALA A 179 -17.21 5.30 14.09
C ALA A 179 -16.78 6.34 13.04
N MET A 180 -15.90 5.98 12.09
CA MET A 180 -15.42 6.85 11.01
C MET A 180 -16.32 6.77 9.76
N TYR A 181 -16.86 5.58 9.48
CA TYR A 181 -17.63 5.26 8.27
C TYR A 181 -18.91 4.51 8.65
N PRO A 182 -19.86 5.14 9.37
CA PRO A 182 -21.04 4.47 9.90
C PRO A 182 -21.93 3.90 8.80
N GLY A 183 -22.26 2.62 8.93
CA GLY A 183 -23.13 1.93 8.00
C GLY A 183 -22.50 1.50 6.68
N GLU A 184 -21.19 1.71 6.48
CA GLU A 184 -20.51 1.21 5.29
C GLU A 184 -20.28 -0.31 5.35
N PRO A 185 -20.70 -1.10 4.32
CA PRO A 185 -20.47 -2.54 4.30
C PRO A 185 -19.00 -2.92 4.32
N SER A 186 -18.12 -2.06 3.78
CA SER A 186 -16.68 -2.24 3.80
C SER A 186 -16.09 -2.44 5.20
N VAL A 187 -16.72 -1.85 6.22
CA VAL A 187 -16.31 -2.03 7.63
C VAL A 187 -16.42 -3.50 8.05
N ALA A 188 -17.53 -4.17 7.69
CA ALA A 188 -17.71 -5.60 7.98
C ALA A 188 -16.77 -6.48 7.13
N VAL A 189 -16.47 -6.08 5.88
CA VAL A 189 -15.51 -6.79 5.01
C VAL A 189 -14.13 -6.88 5.65
N THR A 190 -13.71 -5.90 6.45
CA THR A 190 -12.39 -5.93 7.11
C THR A 190 -12.17 -7.14 8.02
N LEU A 191 -13.24 -7.77 8.54
CA LEU A 191 -13.15 -9.02 9.30
C LEU A 191 -12.66 -10.22 8.49
N LEU A 192 -12.79 -10.17 7.17
CA LEU A 192 -12.31 -11.23 6.28
C LEU A 192 -10.85 -11.05 5.88
N LEU A 193 -10.23 -9.92 6.22
CA LEU A 193 -8.86 -9.59 5.85
C LEU A 193 -7.87 -9.95 6.96
N ASN A 194 -6.63 -10.19 6.57
CA ASN A 194 -5.56 -10.28 7.55
C ASN A 194 -5.32 -8.91 8.17
N LEU A 195 -5.50 -8.77 9.47
CA LEU A 195 -5.00 -7.65 10.25
C LEU A 195 -3.58 -7.97 10.68
N VAL A 196 -2.61 -7.21 10.18
CA VAL A 196 -1.19 -7.45 10.42
C VAL A 196 -0.53 -6.23 11.05
N THR A 197 0.48 -6.50 11.86
CA THR A 197 1.40 -5.49 12.38
C THR A 197 2.81 -5.88 11.96
N LEU A 198 3.49 -4.96 11.28
CA LEU A 198 4.86 -5.12 10.83
C LEU A 198 5.78 -4.43 11.82
N GLU A 199 6.89 -5.07 12.13
CA GLU A 199 8.02 -4.43 12.79
C GLU A 199 8.94 -3.74 11.76
N PRO A 200 9.76 -2.76 12.17
CA PRO A 200 10.68 -2.09 11.27
C PRO A 200 11.57 -3.06 10.47
N GLY A 201 11.60 -2.90 9.16
CA GLY A 201 12.32 -3.76 8.22
C GLY A 201 11.49 -4.92 7.64
N GLU A 202 10.35 -5.26 8.22
CA GLU A 202 9.39 -6.18 7.58
C GLU A 202 8.62 -5.46 6.47
N ALA A 203 8.07 -6.24 5.53
CA ALA A 203 7.38 -5.66 4.37
C ALA A 203 6.04 -6.33 4.07
N LEU A 204 5.19 -5.56 3.37
CA LEU A 204 4.01 -6.06 2.65
C LEU A 204 4.27 -5.97 1.16
N ARG A 205 3.91 -7.03 0.42
CA ARG A 205 3.82 -6.99 -1.03
C ARG A 205 2.36 -7.15 -1.43
N LEU A 206 1.84 -6.15 -2.13
CA LEU A 206 0.46 -6.08 -2.57
C LEU A 206 0.39 -6.48 -4.03
N GLU A 207 -0.06 -7.69 -4.27
CA GLU A 207 -0.27 -8.23 -5.60
C GLU A 207 -1.63 -7.77 -6.15
N ALA A 208 -1.81 -7.88 -7.47
CA ALA A 208 -3.08 -7.56 -8.12
C ALA A 208 -4.23 -8.35 -7.47
N GLY A 209 -5.36 -7.67 -7.27
CA GLY A 209 -6.55 -8.25 -6.63
C GLY A 209 -6.53 -8.30 -5.11
N ASN A 210 -5.38 -8.14 -4.45
CA ASN A 210 -5.34 -8.13 -2.99
C ASN A 210 -6.07 -6.91 -2.44
N LEU A 211 -7.14 -7.15 -1.70
CA LEU A 211 -7.86 -6.11 -0.99
C LEU A 211 -7.06 -5.70 0.24
N HIS A 212 -6.76 -4.40 0.39
CA HIS A 212 -5.89 -3.91 1.44
C HIS A 212 -6.24 -2.50 1.90
N ALA A 213 -5.78 -2.14 3.09
CA ALA A 213 -5.79 -0.78 3.62
C ALA A 213 -4.65 -0.60 4.64
N TYR A 214 -3.91 0.50 4.55
CA TYR A 214 -2.98 0.89 5.61
C TYR A 214 -3.77 1.54 6.75
N VAL A 215 -3.44 1.18 7.98
CA VAL A 215 -4.19 1.62 9.17
C VAL A 215 -3.43 2.67 9.97
N SER A 216 -2.13 2.44 10.17
CA SER A 216 -1.25 3.38 10.89
C SER A 216 0.21 2.98 10.75
N GLY A 217 1.11 3.96 10.85
CA GLY A 217 2.56 3.77 10.84
C GLY A 217 3.24 4.49 9.69
N THR A 218 4.57 4.43 9.67
CA THR A 218 5.42 5.05 8.64
C THR A 218 6.23 3.98 7.93
N GLY A 219 6.35 4.09 6.61
CA GLY A 219 7.09 3.14 5.79
C GLY A 219 7.59 3.74 4.47
N ILE A 220 8.50 3.01 3.83
CA ILE A 220 8.95 3.28 2.47
C ILE A 220 8.09 2.44 1.52
N GLU A 221 7.38 3.08 0.62
CA GLU A 221 6.57 2.42 -0.38
C GLU A 221 7.24 2.52 -1.76
N LEU A 222 7.40 1.39 -2.43
CA LEU A 222 7.77 1.30 -3.83
C LEU A 222 6.60 0.74 -4.61
N MET A 223 6.15 1.45 -5.63
CA MET A 223 5.05 1.01 -6.49
C MET A 223 5.38 1.21 -7.98
N ALA A 224 4.68 0.49 -8.85
CA ALA A 224 4.69 0.82 -10.28
C ALA A 224 4.03 2.18 -10.51
N SER A 225 4.49 2.89 -11.55
CA SER A 225 3.95 4.21 -11.91
C SER A 225 2.59 4.05 -12.63
N SER A 226 1.53 3.75 -11.83
CA SER A 226 0.14 3.61 -12.29
C SER A 226 -0.81 4.25 -11.30
N ASP A 227 -1.89 4.87 -11.82
CA ASP A 227 -2.95 5.50 -11.02
C ASP A 227 -4.16 4.58 -10.76
N ASN A 228 -4.13 3.36 -11.29
CA ASN A 228 -5.26 2.44 -11.24
C ASN A 228 -5.59 1.97 -9.82
N VAL A 229 -6.71 2.45 -9.29
CA VAL A 229 -7.22 2.11 -7.94
C VAL A 229 -8.69 1.72 -8.05
N VAL A 230 -9.04 0.54 -7.56
CA VAL A 230 -10.42 0.10 -7.34
C VAL A 230 -10.74 0.23 -5.85
N ARG A 231 -11.63 1.15 -5.51
CA ARG A 231 -12.01 1.39 -4.11
C ARG A 231 -12.97 0.32 -3.63
N GLY A 232 -12.69 -0.17 -2.43
CA GLY A 232 -13.55 -1.11 -1.72
C GLY A 232 -14.30 -0.45 -0.55
N GLY A 233 -14.07 0.83 -0.23
CA GLY A 233 -14.72 1.52 0.88
C GLY A 233 -13.76 2.21 1.84
N LEU A 234 -14.18 2.43 3.08
CA LEU A 234 -13.47 3.25 4.07
C LEU A 234 -13.11 4.62 3.49
N THR A 235 -14.06 5.22 2.76
CA THR A 235 -13.87 6.47 2.03
C THR A 235 -15.22 7.13 1.76
N THR A 236 -15.22 8.46 1.63
CA THR A 236 -16.40 9.22 1.18
C THR A 236 -16.60 9.19 -0.34
N LYS A 237 -15.66 8.60 -1.08
CA LYS A 237 -15.75 8.49 -2.55
C LYS A 237 -16.63 7.30 -2.94
N PRO A 238 -17.33 7.38 -4.09
CA PRO A 238 -18.16 6.27 -4.57
C PRO A 238 -17.35 4.97 -4.75
N VAL A 239 -17.98 3.84 -4.42
CA VAL A 239 -17.46 2.48 -4.67
C VAL A 239 -18.22 1.89 -5.84
N ASP A 240 -17.47 1.47 -6.87
CA ASP A 240 -18.00 0.64 -7.96
C ASP A 240 -17.91 -0.83 -7.52
N VAL A 241 -19.02 -1.36 -7.03
CA VAL A 241 -19.09 -2.72 -6.47
C VAL A 241 -18.83 -3.79 -7.54
N GLU A 242 -19.30 -3.61 -8.76
CA GLU A 242 -19.10 -4.57 -9.83
C GLU A 242 -17.62 -4.62 -10.25
N LEU A 243 -17.00 -3.45 -10.39
CA LEU A 243 -15.57 -3.35 -10.67
C LEU A 243 -14.73 -3.94 -9.52
N LEU A 244 -15.09 -3.65 -8.26
CA LEU A 244 -14.44 -4.22 -7.09
C LEU A 244 -14.48 -5.75 -7.12
N LEU A 245 -15.67 -6.34 -7.26
CA LEU A 245 -15.86 -7.78 -7.26
C LEU A 245 -15.17 -8.47 -8.44
N SER A 246 -15.12 -7.82 -9.60
CA SER A 246 -14.41 -8.36 -10.78
C SER A 246 -12.88 -8.25 -10.67
N THR A 247 -12.37 -7.37 -9.80
CA THR A 247 -10.93 -7.15 -9.60
C THR A 247 -10.40 -7.97 -8.40
N LEU A 248 -11.25 -8.20 -7.40
CA LEU A 248 -10.88 -8.87 -6.16
C LEU A 248 -10.34 -10.28 -6.39
N ASP A 249 -9.14 -10.55 -5.88
CA ASP A 249 -8.64 -11.90 -5.64
C ASP A 249 -9.09 -12.35 -4.25
N ALA A 250 -10.08 -13.25 -4.22
CA ALA A 250 -10.61 -13.82 -2.98
C ALA A 250 -9.85 -15.05 -2.49
N THR A 251 -8.69 -15.36 -3.09
CA THR A 251 -7.82 -16.44 -2.63
C THR A 251 -7.21 -16.08 -1.27
N PRO A 252 -7.29 -16.99 -0.27
CA PRO A 252 -6.71 -16.71 1.04
C PRO A 252 -5.19 -16.52 1.00
N LEU A 253 -4.72 -15.44 1.63
CA LEU A 253 -3.31 -15.08 1.75
C LEU A 253 -2.78 -15.50 3.13
N ALA A 254 -2.08 -16.61 3.19
CA ALA A 254 -1.62 -17.20 4.46
C ALA A 254 -0.44 -16.46 5.09
N ARG A 255 0.38 -15.77 4.30
CA ARG A 255 1.58 -15.08 4.75
C ARG A 255 1.68 -13.70 4.10
N PRO A 256 0.91 -12.72 4.57
CA PRO A 256 0.92 -11.37 4.01
C PRO A 256 2.22 -10.61 4.31
N VAL A 257 2.86 -10.88 5.45
CA VAL A 257 4.08 -10.20 5.89
C VAL A 257 5.31 -10.94 5.39
N LEU A 258 6.21 -10.21 4.75
CA LEU A 258 7.56 -10.65 4.37
C LEU A 258 8.51 -10.34 5.52
N PRO A 259 9.40 -11.29 5.91
CA PRO A 259 10.37 -11.04 6.97
C PRO A 259 11.34 -9.92 6.58
N ALA A 260 11.92 -9.27 7.58
CA ALA A 260 12.92 -8.23 7.38
C ALA A 260 14.05 -8.72 6.46
N SER A 261 14.39 -7.89 5.47
CA SER A 261 15.37 -8.21 4.42
C SER A 261 16.06 -6.94 3.93
N GLU A 262 17.27 -7.11 3.41
CA GLU A 262 18.01 -6.04 2.73
C GLU A 262 17.52 -5.78 1.30
N SER A 263 16.61 -6.61 0.76
CA SER A 263 16.13 -6.46 -0.61
C SER A 263 14.75 -7.07 -0.79
N PHE A 264 13.87 -6.32 -1.46
CA PHE A 264 12.52 -6.73 -1.79
C PHE A 264 12.23 -6.43 -3.26
N GLU A 265 11.86 -7.44 -4.03
CA GLU A 265 11.48 -7.25 -5.43
C GLU A 265 10.04 -6.75 -5.56
N LEU A 266 9.83 -5.73 -6.41
CA LEU A 266 8.50 -5.30 -6.84
C LEU A 266 8.08 -6.15 -8.04
N GLY A 267 7.13 -7.05 -7.85
CA GLY A 267 6.68 -7.98 -8.88
C GLY A 267 6.24 -7.26 -10.17
N GLY A 268 6.74 -7.71 -11.32
CA GLY A 268 6.30 -7.21 -12.63
C GLY A 268 6.84 -5.83 -13.06
N ALA A 269 7.47 -5.06 -12.18
CA ALA A 269 7.98 -3.72 -12.49
C ALA A 269 9.47 -3.68 -12.87
N GLY A 270 10.17 -4.82 -12.80
CA GLY A 270 11.59 -4.92 -13.14
C GLY A 270 12.53 -4.18 -12.19
N VAL A 271 12.05 -3.81 -11.01
CA VAL A 271 12.80 -3.08 -9.97
C VAL A 271 12.67 -3.76 -8.62
N ARG A 272 13.59 -3.43 -7.72
CA ARG A 272 13.57 -3.84 -6.32
C ARG A 272 14.00 -2.70 -5.42
N LEU A 273 13.53 -2.73 -4.18
CA LEU A 273 13.94 -1.83 -3.12
C LEU A 273 15.06 -2.49 -2.31
N CYS A 274 16.20 -1.83 -2.19
CA CYS A 274 17.35 -2.32 -1.44
C CYS A 274 17.69 -1.41 -0.27
N ARG A 275 18.06 -2.01 0.85
CA ARG A 275 18.67 -1.33 1.98
C ARG A 275 20.18 -1.30 1.81
N LEU A 276 20.78 -0.13 1.82
CA LEU A 276 22.22 0.03 1.89
C LEU A 276 22.62 0.57 3.27
N HIS A 277 23.56 -0.12 3.92
CA HIS A 277 24.13 0.32 5.18
C HIS A 277 25.31 1.26 4.94
N PRO A 278 25.69 2.09 5.94
CA PRO A 278 26.86 2.95 5.83
C PRO A 278 28.10 2.18 5.41
N GLY A 279 28.78 2.65 4.35
CA GLY A 279 29.98 2.01 3.79
C GLY A 279 29.74 0.89 2.79
N SER A 280 28.48 0.61 2.41
CA SER A 280 28.17 -0.34 1.32
C SER A 280 28.76 0.17 -0.01
N ASN A 281 29.22 -0.76 -0.86
CA ASN A 281 29.64 -0.44 -2.22
C ASN A 281 28.54 -0.93 -3.19
N ALA A 282 27.84 0.01 -3.81
CA ALA A 282 26.80 -0.29 -4.79
C ALA A 282 26.96 0.63 -6.01
N VAL A 283 26.56 0.12 -7.16
CA VAL A 283 26.52 0.87 -8.42
C VAL A 283 25.10 0.78 -8.96
N ALA A 284 24.56 1.90 -9.42
CA ALA A 284 23.25 1.95 -10.04
C ALA A 284 23.27 1.21 -11.38
N ASP A 285 22.40 0.26 -11.57
CA ASP A 285 22.22 -0.49 -12.81
C ASP A 285 21.09 0.07 -13.70
N ILE A 286 20.23 0.89 -13.10
CA ILE A 286 19.16 1.65 -13.73
C ILE A 286 19.22 3.12 -13.29
N HIS A 287 18.33 3.96 -13.78
CA HIS A 287 18.04 5.26 -13.16
C HIS A 287 17.51 5.03 -11.75
N SER A 288 18.31 5.31 -10.73
CA SER A 288 18.07 4.97 -9.34
C SER A 288 17.73 6.19 -8.50
N ILE A 289 16.72 6.04 -7.62
CA ILE A 289 16.39 7.01 -6.58
C ILE A 289 16.73 6.39 -5.23
N ALA A 290 17.42 7.13 -4.38
CA ALA A 290 17.72 6.76 -3.00
C ALA A 290 17.12 7.78 -2.04
N LEU A 291 16.52 7.30 -0.94
CA LEU A 291 16.11 8.09 0.21
C LEU A 291 16.96 7.68 1.42
N ARG A 292 17.78 8.61 1.92
CA ARG A 292 18.68 8.38 3.02
C ARG A 292 17.99 8.54 4.38
N ASP A 293 18.58 7.95 5.41
CA ASP A 293 18.08 8.04 6.79
C ASP A 293 18.14 9.46 7.38
N ASP A 294 18.91 10.36 6.77
CA ASP A 294 18.96 11.78 7.13
C ASP A 294 17.95 12.66 6.34
N GLY A 295 17.02 12.01 5.62
CA GLY A 295 15.94 12.68 4.89
C GLY A 295 16.32 13.22 3.52
N ILE A 296 17.59 13.10 3.10
CA ILE A 296 18.03 13.59 1.79
C ILE A 296 17.78 12.54 0.72
N ALA A 297 17.14 12.96 -0.37
CA ALA A 297 16.94 12.11 -1.53
C ALA A 297 17.95 12.41 -2.64
N PHE A 298 18.37 11.36 -3.35
CA PHE A 298 19.34 11.44 -4.43
C PHE A 298 18.91 10.67 -5.67
N TYR A 299 19.26 11.20 -6.80
CA TYR A 299 19.26 10.50 -8.08
C TYR A 299 20.69 10.03 -8.42
N THR A 300 20.80 8.81 -8.98
CA THR A 300 22.05 8.22 -9.48
C THR A 300 21.82 7.66 -10.88
N ALA A 301 22.66 8.04 -11.83
CA ALA A 301 22.57 7.53 -13.20
C ALA A 301 23.11 6.10 -13.31
N PRO A 302 22.66 5.30 -14.29
CA PRO A 302 23.21 3.97 -14.53
C PRO A 302 24.75 4.01 -14.71
N GLY A 303 25.46 3.09 -14.05
CA GLY A 303 26.91 2.99 -14.03
C GLY A 303 27.60 3.87 -12.97
N GLU A 304 26.87 4.76 -12.30
CA GLU A 304 27.46 5.58 -11.24
C GLU A 304 27.42 4.89 -9.86
N PRO A 305 28.38 5.17 -8.96
CA PRO A 305 28.34 4.67 -7.59
C PRO A 305 27.23 5.33 -6.80
N ILE A 306 26.56 4.54 -5.96
CA ILE A 306 25.54 5.01 -5.01
C ILE A 306 26.25 5.38 -3.70
N ASP A 307 26.08 6.64 -3.25
CA ASP A 307 26.61 7.07 -1.95
C ASP A 307 25.85 6.43 -0.79
N SER A 308 26.54 5.65 -0.01
CA SER A 308 26.07 5.03 1.21
C SER A 308 26.86 5.49 2.45
N THR A 309 27.35 6.72 2.46
CA THR A 309 27.97 7.32 3.67
C THR A 309 26.98 7.38 4.84
N VAL A 310 25.69 7.52 4.52
CA VAL A 310 24.55 7.33 5.41
C VAL A 310 23.71 6.19 4.87
N GLY A 311 23.06 5.40 5.75
CA GLY A 311 22.15 4.35 5.32
C GLY A 311 21.01 4.90 4.45
N CYS A 312 20.58 4.11 3.46
CA CYS A 312 19.48 4.53 2.57
C CYS A 312 18.65 3.35 2.07
N TRP A 313 17.43 3.66 1.69
CA TRP A 313 16.64 2.80 0.80
C TRP A 313 16.83 3.28 -0.64
N VAL A 314 17.14 2.37 -1.56
CA VAL A 314 17.41 2.68 -2.95
C VAL A 314 16.67 1.73 -3.89
N VAL A 315 16.16 2.27 -4.99
CA VAL A 315 15.56 1.49 -6.07
C VAL A 315 16.65 1.11 -7.07
N VAL A 316 16.77 -0.18 -7.37
CA VAL A 316 17.70 -0.75 -8.35
C VAL A 316 16.98 -1.76 -9.24
N GLY A 317 17.59 -2.23 -10.31
CA GLY A 317 17.03 -3.24 -11.21
C GLY A 317 16.75 -4.57 -10.49
N ALA A 318 15.73 -5.30 -10.93
CA ALA A 318 15.45 -6.64 -10.42
C ALA A 318 16.57 -7.62 -10.76
N THR A 319 16.84 -8.57 -9.86
CA THR A 319 17.83 -9.64 -10.13
C THR A 319 17.34 -10.53 -11.28
N GLY A 320 18.02 -10.50 -12.43
CA GLY A 320 17.70 -11.31 -13.60
C GLY A 320 17.14 -10.55 -14.79
N ALA A 321 17.04 -9.22 -14.74
CA ALA A 321 16.61 -8.37 -15.88
C ALA A 321 17.72 -8.14 -16.92
N ASN A 322 18.81 -8.92 -16.89
CA ASN A 322 19.81 -8.90 -17.96
C ASN A 322 19.40 -9.93 -19.01
N ASN A 323 18.58 -9.48 -20.00
CA ASN A 323 18.62 -9.94 -21.39
C ASN A 323 17.92 -8.94 -22.31
#